data_5333081c63d822cbbf4372e348ccff8c
#
_entry.id   5333081c63d822cbbf4372e348ccff8c
#
_cell.length_a   1.000
_cell.length_b   1.000
_cell.length_c   1.000
_cell.angle_alpha   90.00
_cell.angle_beta   90.00
_cell.angle_gamma   90.00
#
_symmetry.space_group_name_H-M   'P 1'
#
loop_
_entity.id
_entity.type
_entity.pdbx_description
1 polymer ?
#
loop_
_entity_poly.entity_id
_entity_poly.type
_entity_poly.pdbx_seq_one_letter_code
_entity_poly.pdbx_strand_id
1 'polypeptide(L)'
;YEPAWSAPSPTPWPAERTCIVIGAGLAGATSAASLARRGWRVEVIDAGDTPATGASGLPVGLFGPHLSSDDNVFTRVSRAGVRAMLQQSQALLQSGVDWSPSGVLERRPPGKPGLPPGWEDGPGPDWYHPAPTATLQTAGLPEDSTACWHVQAGWVRPQRLVERLL
;
A
#
# COMPACT_ATOMS: atom_id res chain seq x y z
N TYR A 1 -36.16 16.39 -6.11
CA TYR A 1 -34.68 16.37 -6.14
C TYR A 1 -34.24 15.15 -6.95
N GLU A 2 -33.89 15.35 -8.20
CA GLU A 2 -33.24 14.29 -8.98
C GLU A 2 -31.76 14.26 -8.59
N PRO A 3 -31.17 13.07 -8.31
CA PRO A 3 -29.75 12.98 -8.03
C PRO A 3 -28.97 13.48 -9.26
N ALA A 4 -28.01 14.33 -9.02
CA ALA A 4 -27.17 14.94 -10.06
C ALA A 4 -26.35 13.91 -10.89
N TRP A 5 -26.34 12.65 -10.48
CA TRP A 5 -25.69 11.55 -11.17
C TRP A 5 -26.51 10.28 -11.00
N SER A 6 -26.85 9.63 -12.11
CA SER A 6 -27.36 8.28 -12.14
C SER A 6 -26.32 7.36 -12.76
N ALA A 7 -26.10 6.21 -12.16
CA ALA A 7 -25.20 5.22 -12.74
C ALA A 7 -25.72 4.84 -14.15
N PRO A 8 -24.88 4.83 -15.17
CA PRO A 8 -25.28 4.34 -16.48
C PRO A 8 -25.76 2.89 -16.36
N SER A 9 -26.75 2.52 -17.15
CA SER A 9 -27.18 1.12 -17.21
C SER A 9 -25.98 0.21 -17.46
N PRO A 10 -25.86 -0.92 -16.77
CA PRO A 10 -24.74 -1.81 -16.96
C PRO A 10 -24.70 -2.27 -18.42
N THR A 11 -23.67 -1.85 -19.13
CA THR A 11 -23.39 -2.36 -20.48
C THR A 11 -22.93 -3.81 -20.33
N PRO A 12 -23.49 -4.75 -21.10
CA PRO A 12 -22.99 -6.13 -21.10
C PRO A 12 -21.48 -6.14 -21.38
N TRP A 13 -20.75 -6.93 -20.62
CA TRP A 13 -19.33 -7.09 -20.86
C TRP A 13 -19.10 -7.66 -22.28
N PRO A 14 -18.09 -7.19 -23.04
CA PRO A 14 -17.76 -7.74 -24.34
C PRO A 14 -17.46 -9.24 -24.21
N ALA A 15 -17.79 -10.00 -25.24
CA ALA A 15 -17.54 -11.45 -25.28
C ALA A 15 -16.04 -11.76 -25.11
N GLU A 16 -15.18 -10.94 -25.70
CA GLU A 16 -13.74 -10.97 -25.49
C GLU A 16 -13.31 -9.88 -24.49
N ARG A 17 -12.77 -10.31 -23.37
CA ARG A 17 -12.26 -9.42 -22.32
C ARG A 17 -10.79 -9.18 -22.53
N THR A 18 -10.45 -8.21 -23.34
CA THR A 18 -9.06 -7.81 -23.60
C THR A 18 -8.79 -6.41 -23.06
N CYS A 19 -7.61 -6.18 -22.49
CA CYS A 19 -7.15 -4.84 -22.14
C CYS A 19 -5.65 -4.69 -22.25
N ILE A 20 -5.21 -3.45 -22.42
CA ILE A 20 -3.79 -3.06 -22.39
C ILE A 20 -3.56 -2.27 -21.11
N VAL A 21 -2.52 -2.63 -20.37
CA VAL A 21 -2.04 -1.90 -19.19
C VAL A 21 -0.73 -1.23 -19.55
N ILE A 22 -0.67 0.10 -19.42
CA ILE A 22 0.52 0.88 -19.71
C ILE A 22 1.29 1.11 -18.41
N GLY A 23 2.54 0.61 -18.37
CA GLY A 23 3.44 0.66 -17.23
C GLY A 23 3.52 -0.67 -16.49
N ALA A 24 4.73 -1.23 -16.40
CA ALA A 24 5.04 -2.50 -15.72
C ALA A 24 5.65 -2.28 -14.32
N GLY A 25 5.26 -1.19 -13.64
CA GLY A 25 5.55 -0.99 -12.22
C GLY A 25 4.52 -1.68 -11.33
N LEU A 26 4.58 -1.46 -10.00
CA LEU A 26 3.65 -2.06 -9.02
C LEU A 26 2.18 -1.83 -9.39
N ALA A 27 1.80 -0.61 -9.77
CA ALA A 27 0.41 -0.29 -10.11
C ALA A 27 -0.08 -1.07 -11.34
N GLY A 28 0.73 -1.10 -12.42
CA GLY A 28 0.38 -1.83 -13.63
C GLY A 28 0.37 -3.34 -13.41
N ALA A 29 1.38 -3.90 -12.76
CA ALA A 29 1.47 -5.32 -12.46
C ALA A 29 0.30 -5.81 -11.59
N THR A 30 -0.06 -5.06 -10.53
CA THR A 30 -1.22 -5.41 -9.69
C THR A 30 -2.54 -5.33 -10.43
N SER A 31 -2.70 -4.32 -11.30
CA SER A 31 -3.89 -4.16 -12.16
C SER A 31 -3.99 -5.31 -13.16
N ALA A 32 -2.90 -5.61 -13.85
CA ALA A 32 -2.82 -6.69 -14.83
C ALA A 32 -3.14 -8.05 -14.20
N ALA A 33 -2.48 -8.38 -13.10
CA ALA A 33 -2.74 -9.62 -12.37
C ALA A 33 -4.18 -9.70 -11.84
N SER A 34 -4.75 -8.58 -11.40
CA SER A 34 -6.15 -8.52 -10.93
C SER A 34 -7.15 -8.78 -12.06
N LEU A 35 -6.91 -8.22 -13.23
CA LEU A 35 -7.73 -8.42 -14.42
C LEU A 35 -7.59 -9.85 -14.96
N ALA A 36 -6.36 -10.36 -15.07
CA ALA A 36 -6.10 -11.71 -15.53
C ALA A 36 -6.81 -12.76 -14.67
N ARG A 37 -6.77 -12.61 -13.34
CA ARG A 37 -7.53 -13.48 -12.40
C ARG A 37 -9.05 -13.42 -12.58
N ARG A 38 -9.56 -12.38 -13.25
CA ARG A 38 -10.98 -12.21 -13.59
C ARG A 38 -11.31 -12.63 -15.02
N GLY A 39 -10.38 -13.33 -15.70
CA GLY A 39 -10.58 -13.86 -17.03
C GLY A 39 -10.37 -12.83 -18.16
N TRP A 40 -9.66 -11.74 -17.90
CA TRP A 40 -9.24 -10.81 -18.95
C TRP A 40 -7.94 -11.28 -19.58
N ARG A 41 -7.83 -11.17 -20.90
CA ARG A 41 -6.57 -11.23 -21.62
C ARG A 41 -5.90 -9.87 -21.49
N VAL A 42 -4.79 -9.82 -20.79
CA VAL A 42 -4.10 -8.56 -20.48
C VAL A 42 -2.74 -8.54 -21.19
N GLU A 43 -2.48 -7.43 -21.86
CA GLU A 43 -1.18 -7.09 -22.41
C GLU A 43 -0.60 -5.94 -21.59
N VAL A 44 0.66 -6.06 -21.12
CA VAL A 44 1.36 -5.01 -20.39
C VAL A 44 2.42 -4.41 -21.27
N ILE A 45 2.38 -3.09 -21.42
CA ILE A 45 3.36 -2.33 -22.21
C ILE A 45 4.11 -1.39 -21.30
N ASP A 46 5.44 -1.39 -21.37
CA ASP A 46 6.31 -0.47 -20.62
C ASP A 46 7.33 0.20 -21.55
N ALA A 47 7.81 1.37 -21.15
CA ALA A 47 8.86 2.08 -21.89
C ALA A 47 10.26 1.49 -21.66
N GLY A 48 10.45 0.75 -20.57
CA GLY A 48 11.70 0.07 -20.24
C GLY A 48 11.78 -1.33 -20.83
N ASP A 49 13.00 -1.84 -21.00
CA ASP A 49 13.25 -3.18 -21.52
C ASP A 49 12.86 -4.30 -20.55
N THR A 50 12.71 -3.97 -19.28
CA THR A 50 12.33 -4.90 -18.21
C THR A 50 11.30 -4.25 -17.29
N PRO A 51 10.42 -5.05 -16.62
CA PRO A 51 9.50 -4.52 -15.62
C PRO A 51 10.22 -3.84 -14.45
N ALA A 52 9.52 -2.92 -13.78
CA ALA A 52 9.97 -2.24 -12.57
C ALA A 52 11.23 -1.39 -12.72
N THR A 53 11.47 -0.78 -13.85
CA THR A 53 12.64 0.09 -14.10
C THR A 53 12.50 1.49 -13.50
N GLY A 54 11.28 1.94 -13.19
CA GLY A 54 11.00 3.23 -12.54
C GLY A 54 11.07 3.18 -11.01
N ALA A 55 10.15 3.86 -10.34
CA ALA A 55 10.05 3.89 -8.87
C ALA A 55 9.91 2.49 -8.24
N SER A 56 9.34 1.54 -8.96
CA SER A 56 9.24 0.15 -8.52
C SER A 56 10.55 -0.64 -8.59
N GLY A 57 11.60 -0.06 -9.17
CA GLY A 57 12.96 -0.64 -9.23
C GLY A 57 13.82 -0.36 -7.99
N LEU A 58 13.29 0.35 -6.99
CA LEU A 58 13.99 0.57 -5.74
C LEU A 58 14.30 -0.75 -5.03
N PRO A 59 15.47 -0.88 -4.37
CA PRO A 59 15.85 -2.12 -3.69
C PRO A 59 14.89 -2.48 -2.55
N VAL A 60 14.29 -1.48 -1.90
CA VAL A 60 13.30 -1.63 -0.83
C VAL A 60 12.30 -0.48 -0.89
N GLY A 61 11.02 -0.77 -0.67
CA GLY A 61 9.96 0.20 -0.45
C GLY A 61 9.28 -0.05 0.90
N LEU A 62 8.92 1.02 1.61
CA LEU A 62 8.08 0.92 2.79
C LEU A 62 6.62 0.95 2.36
N PHE A 63 5.80 0.17 3.05
CA PHE A 63 4.34 0.26 2.95
C PHE A 63 3.74 0.49 4.33
N GLY A 64 2.74 1.35 4.38
CA GLY A 64 2.02 1.68 5.60
C GLY A 64 0.77 2.50 5.28
N PRO A 65 -0.18 2.58 6.21
CA PRO A 65 -1.38 3.38 6.02
C PRO A 65 -1.09 4.86 6.15
N HIS A 66 -1.86 5.68 5.43
CA HIS A 66 -1.90 7.10 5.70
C HIS A 66 -2.63 7.37 7.02
N LEU A 67 -2.14 8.33 7.79
CA LEU A 67 -2.67 8.71 9.09
C LEU A 67 -3.34 10.09 9.02
N SER A 68 -4.63 10.16 9.32
CA SER A 68 -5.40 11.41 9.44
C SER A 68 -6.35 11.37 10.62
N SER A 69 -6.72 12.55 11.13
CA SER A 69 -7.63 12.71 12.27
C SER A 69 -9.10 12.45 11.93
N ASP A 70 -9.47 12.57 10.66
CA ASP A 70 -10.86 12.54 10.20
C ASP A 70 -11.24 11.22 9.49
N ASP A 71 -10.35 10.23 9.52
CA ASP A 71 -10.53 8.94 8.83
C ASP A 71 -11.06 9.09 7.39
N ASN A 72 -10.54 10.06 6.66
CA ASN A 72 -11.01 10.40 5.32
C ASN A 72 -10.87 9.25 4.31
N VAL A 73 -11.41 9.46 3.11
CA VAL A 73 -11.41 8.44 2.05
C VAL A 73 -10.00 7.96 1.74
N PHE A 74 -9.01 8.86 1.71
CA PHE A 74 -7.62 8.50 1.42
C PHE A 74 -7.04 7.57 2.50
N THR A 75 -7.30 7.85 3.78
CA THR A 75 -6.89 6.98 4.90
C THR A 75 -7.51 5.58 4.77
N ARG A 76 -8.81 5.50 4.48
CA ARG A 76 -9.50 4.21 4.31
C ARG A 76 -9.00 3.42 3.10
N VAL A 77 -8.75 4.10 1.98
CA VAL A 77 -8.19 3.46 0.77
C VAL A 77 -6.76 3.00 1.02
N SER A 78 -5.93 3.79 1.71
CA SER A 78 -4.55 3.39 2.03
C SER A 78 -4.50 2.16 2.93
N ARG A 79 -5.39 2.05 3.94
CA ARG A 79 -5.51 0.83 4.76
C ARG A 79 -5.96 -0.39 3.95
N ALA A 80 -6.89 -0.21 3.01
CA ALA A 80 -7.27 -1.30 2.09
C ALA A 80 -6.08 -1.73 1.21
N GLY A 81 -5.28 -0.77 0.75
CA GLY A 81 -4.04 -1.02 0.00
C GLY A 81 -3.02 -1.80 0.82
N VAL A 82 -2.83 -1.45 2.10
CA VAL A 82 -1.93 -2.19 3.00
C VAL A 82 -2.39 -3.64 3.19
N ARG A 83 -3.68 -3.88 3.42
CA ARG A 83 -4.22 -5.24 3.52
C ARG A 83 -3.97 -6.06 2.24
N ALA A 84 -4.20 -5.45 1.08
CA ALA A 84 -3.93 -6.09 -0.21
C ALA A 84 -2.43 -6.38 -0.38
N MET A 85 -1.55 -5.45 0.02
CA MET A 85 -0.09 -5.63 -0.01
C MET A 85 0.33 -6.81 0.88
N LEU A 86 -0.13 -6.87 2.12
CA LEU A 86 0.17 -7.97 3.06
C LEU A 86 -0.28 -9.31 2.47
N GLN A 87 -1.50 -9.39 1.96
CA GLN A 87 -2.05 -10.60 1.34
C GLN A 87 -1.24 -11.06 0.12
N GLN A 88 -0.91 -10.14 -0.79
CA GLN A 88 -0.12 -10.48 -1.99
C GLN A 88 1.30 -10.89 -1.62
N SER A 89 1.94 -10.16 -0.70
CA SER A 89 3.29 -10.48 -0.24
C SER A 89 3.35 -11.85 0.43
N GLN A 90 2.40 -12.16 1.28
CA GLN A 90 2.31 -13.48 1.92
C GLN A 90 2.12 -14.61 0.91
N ALA A 91 1.35 -14.38 -0.14
CA ALA A 91 1.06 -15.39 -1.16
C ALA A 91 2.22 -15.61 -2.16
N LEU A 92 2.99 -14.57 -2.47
CA LEU A 92 3.89 -14.55 -3.61
C LEU A 92 5.38 -14.42 -3.26
N LEU A 93 5.70 -13.94 -2.05
CA LEU A 93 7.05 -13.52 -1.67
C LEU A 93 7.57 -14.30 -0.46
N GLN A 94 8.89 -14.40 -0.36
CA GLN A 94 9.55 -15.02 0.79
C GLN A 94 9.69 -14.01 1.93
N SER A 95 9.04 -14.31 3.07
CA SER A 95 9.14 -13.50 4.29
C SER A 95 10.57 -13.43 4.81
N GLY A 96 10.99 -12.24 5.26
CA GLY A 96 12.34 -11.97 5.75
C GLY A 96 13.39 -11.76 4.66
N VAL A 97 13.07 -12.09 3.39
CA VAL A 97 13.97 -11.95 2.24
C VAL A 97 13.45 -10.92 1.25
N ASP A 98 12.21 -11.07 0.81
CA ASP A 98 11.59 -10.20 -0.18
C ASP A 98 10.67 -9.15 0.46
N TRP A 99 10.17 -9.42 1.65
CA TRP A 99 9.30 -8.53 2.42
C TRP A 99 9.27 -8.90 3.90
N SER A 100 8.80 -7.96 4.74
CA SER A 100 8.50 -8.26 6.14
C SER A 100 7.40 -7.31 6.67
N PRO A 101 6.42 -7.82 7.44
CA PRO A 101 5.47 -7.01 8.17
C PRO A 101 6.07 -6.54 9.51
N SER A 102 7.23 -5.91 9.44
CA SER A 102 8.05 -5.54 10.61
C SER A 102 7.52 -4.35 11.40
N GLY A 103 6.43 -3.73 10.96
CA GLY A 103 6.03 -2.40 11.41
C GLY A 103 6.90 -1.30 10.80
N VAL A 104 6.50 -0.06 10.99
CA VAL A 104 7.24 1.13 10.56
C VAL A 104 7.18 2.19 11.63
N LEU A 105 8.34 2.73 12.00
CA LEU A 105 8.46 3.88 12.88
C LEU A 105 8.42 5.16 12.03
N GLU A 106 7.42 6.01 12.27
CA GLU A 106 7.31 7.32 11.65
C GLU A 106 7.64 8.42 12.67
N ARG A 107 8.78 9.06 12.49
CA ARG A 107 9.16 10.25 13.30
C ARG A 107 8.37 11.45 12.82
N ARG A 108 7.77 12.18 13.75
CA ARG A 108 7.05 13.42 13.48
C ARG A 108 7.98 14.63 13.58
N PRO A 109 7.74 15.68 12.77
CA PRO A 109 8.44 16.95 12.93
C PRO A 109 8.21 17.53 14.34
N PRO A 110 9.16 18.32 14.88
CA PRO A 110 8.97 19.01 16.15
C PRO A 110 7.67 19.82 16.18
N GLY A 111 6.95 19.75 17.30
CA GLY A 111 5.67 20.45 17.49
C GLY A 111 4.45 19.81 16.82
N LYS A 112 4.63 18.67 16.13
CA LYS A 112 3.50 17.88 15.62
C LYS A 112 3.18 16.75 16.60
N PRO A 113 1.89 16.45 16.85
CA PRO A 113 1.53 15.31 17.68
C PRO A 113 1.96 13.99 17.03
N GLY A 114 2.32 13.01 17.85
CA GLY A 114 2.67 11.66 17.37
C GLY A 114 1.50 10.98 16.67
N LEU A 115 0.33 11.14 17.26
CA LEU A 115 -0.94 10.62 16.73
C LEU A 115 -1.95 11.76 16.61
N PRO A 116 -2.90 11.69 15.67
CA PRO A 116 -3.96 12.69 15.56
C PRO A 116 -4.89 12.62 16.76
N PRO A 117 -5.52 13.75 17.17
CA PRO A 117 -6.57 13.75 18.18
C PRO A 117 -7.69 12.78 17.80
N GLY A 118 -8.24 12.05 18.77
CA GLY A 118 -9.35 11.12 18.55
C GLY A 118 -8.98 9.82 17.83
N TRP A 119 -7.69 9.53 17.65
CA TRP A 119 -7.25 8.28 17.00
C TRP A 119 -7.75 7.02 17.71
N GLU A 120 -8.06 7.14 19.00
CA GLU A 120 -8.57 6.05 19.86
C GLU A 120 -10.04 5.71 19.59
N ASP A 121 -10.81 6.66 19.03
CA ASP A 121 -12.28 6.57 18.89
C ASP A 121 -12.72 5.73 17.67
N GLY A 122 -11.80 5.16 16.92
CA GLY A 122 -12.10 4.45 15.68
C GLY A 122 -11.15 3.29 15.42
N PRO A 123 -10.85 3.00 14.16
CA PRO A 123 -9.94 1.91 13.79
C PRO A 123 -8.46 2.23 14.06
N GLY A 124 -8.15 3.40 14.60
CA GLY A 124 -6.78 3.86 14.85
C GLY A 124 -5.92 2.85 15.62
N PRO A 125 -6.39 2.33 16.79
CA PRO A 125 -5.62 1.40 17.60
C PRO A 125 -5.18 0.11 16.89
N ASP A 126 -5.91 -0.33 15.87
CA ASP A 126 -5.53 -1.50 15.07
C ASP A 126 -4.35 -1.23 14.12
N TRP A 127 -4.02 0.04 13.89
CA TRP A 127 -3.08 0.47 12.86
C TRP A 127 -1.86 1.20 13.41
N TYR A 128 -2.05 2.02 14.44
CA TYR A 128 -0.98 2.86 14.97
C TYR A 128 -1.03 3.00 16.49
N HIS A 129 0.15 3.10 17.08
CA HIS A 129 0.34 3.35 18.50
C HIS A 129 1.37 4.48 18.71
N PRO A 130 1.42 5.10 19.88
CA PRO A 130 2.60 5.85 20.27
C PRO A 130 3.82 4.96 20.13
N ALA A 131 4.92 5.49 19.62
CA ALA A 131 6.13 4.71 19.43
C ALA A 131 6.65 4.18 20.78
N PRO A 132 6.87 2.86 20.94
CA PRO A 132 7.47 2.32 22.16
C PRO A 132 8.89 2.85 22.37
N THR A 133 9.26 3.14 23.62
CA THR A 133 10.61 3.63 23.97
C THR A 133 11.72 2.72 23.43
N ALA A 134 11.53 1.41 23.55
CA ALA A 134 12.50 0.45 23.01
C ALA A 134 12.69 0.57 21.48
N THR A 135 11.63 0.91 20.75
CA THR A 135 11.70 1.14 19.30
C THR A 135 12.46 2.43 18.98
N LEU A 136 12.25 3.49 19.77
CA LEU A 136 13.01 4.75 19.62
C LEU A 136 14.49 4.50 19.88
N GLN A 137 14.84 3.79 20.95
CA GLN A 137 16.22 3.45 21.29
C GLN A 137 16.89 2.61 20.17
N THR A 138 16.20 1.60 19.64
CA THR A 138 16.69 0.77 18.53
C THR A 138 16.93 1.61 17.28
N ALA A 139 16.10 2.63 17.04
CA ALA A 139 16.26 3.57 15.93
C ALA A 139 17.32 4.66 16.18
N GLY A 140 17.96 4.69 17.35
CA GLY A 140 18.93 5.73 17.73
C GLY A 140 18.30 7.10 17.95
N LEU A 141 16.99 7.14 18.27
CA LEU A 141 16.26 8.37 18.51
C LEU A 141 16.22 8.70 20.02
N PRO A 142 16.24 9.99 20.39
CA PRO A 142 15.98 10.41 21.76
C PRO A 142 14.62 9.89 22.27
N GLU A 143 14.52 9.59 23.57
CA GLU A 143 13.30 9.03 24.17
C GLU A 143 12.11 10.00 24.14
N ASP A 144 12.39 11.31 24.10
CA ASP A 144 11.40 12.38 23.96
C ASP A 144 10.98 12.64 22.51
N SER A 145 11.47 11.85 21.57
CA SER A 145 11.09 11.98 20.15
C SER A 145 9.62 11.71 19.95
N THR A 146 8.93 12.63 19.28
CA THR A 146 7.55 12.43 18.87
C THR A 146 7.52 11.50 17.65
N ALA A 147 6.94 10.31 17.83
CA ALA A 147 6.87 9.31 16.79
C ALA A 147 5.63 8.41 16.93
N CYS A 148 5.20 7.84 15.84
CA CYS A 148 4.13 6.87 15.79
C CYS A 148 4.66 5.52 15.25
N TRP A 149 4.12 4.44 15.79
CA TRP A 149 4.39 3.09 15.33
C TRP A 149 3.23 2.57 14.51
N HIS A 150 3.48 2.27 13.24
CA HIS A 150 2.52 1.64 12.35
C HIS A 150 2.61 0.12 12.47
N VAL A 151 1.61 -0.50 13.09
CA VAL A 151 1.60 -1.94 13.40
C VAL A 151 1.51 -2.79 12.15
N GLN A 152 0.56 -2.45 11.26
CA GLN A 152 0.32 -3.17 10.01
C GLN A 152 1.07 -2.53 8.84
N ALA A 153 2.35 -2.31 9.03
CA ALA A 153 3.24 -1.74 8.03
C ALA A 153 4.50 -2.60 7.89
N GLY A 154 5.35 -2.28 6.94
CA GLY A 154 6.56 -3.04 6.74
C GLY A 154 7.33 -2.60 5.52
N TRP A 155 8.17 -3.49 5.02
CA TRP A 155 8.94 -3.27 3.81
C TRP A 155 8.73 -4.39 2.80
N VAL A 156 8.97 -4.08 1.55
CA VAL A 156 8.91 -5.02 0.43
C VAL A 156 10.00 -4.67 -0.58
N ARG A 157 10.50 -5.65 -1.32
CA ARG A 157 11.27 -5.45 -2.54
C ARG A 157 10.29 -5.32 -3.71
N PRO A 158 10.00 -4.10 -4.21
CA PRO A 158 8.91 -3.89 -5.15
C PRO A 158 9.12 -4.65 -6.46
N GLN A 159 10.37 -4.71 -6.93
CA GLN A 159 10.74 -5.42 -8.14
C GLN A 159 10.37 -6.91 -8.05
N ARG A 160 10.65 -7.55 -6.89
CA ARG A 160 10.30 -8.96 -6.69
C ARG A 160 8.79 -9.20 -6.72
N LEU A 161 8.02 -8.26 -6.16
CA LEU A 161 6.55 -8.36 -6.23
C LEU A 161 6.05 -8.20 -7.67
N VAL A 162 6.59 -7.24 -8.42
CA VAL A 162 6.25 -7.06 -9.84
C VAL A 162 6.56 -8.32 -10.66
N GLU A 163 7.74 -8.90 -10.49
CA GLU A 163 8.16 -10.15 -11.16
C GLU A 163 7.23 -11.34 -10.88
N ARG A 164 6.61 -11.36 -9.70
CA ARG A 164 5.68 -12.43 -9.31
C ARG A 164 4.24 -12.20 -9.75
N LEU A 165 3.91 -10.96 -10.08
CA LEU A 165 2.58 -10.59 -10.54
C LEU A 165 2.42 -10.72 -12.05
N LEU A 166 3.48 -10.50 -12.82
CA LEU A 166 3.55 -10.62 -14.27
C LEU A 166 3.97 -12.02 -14.71
#